data_1380344cd130fd81a9eb3d3cef0d432b
#
_entry.id   1380344cd130fd81a9eb3d3cef0d432b
#
_cell.length_a   1.000
_cell.length_b   1.000
_cell.length_c   1.000
_cell.angle_alpha   90.00
_cell.angle_beta   90.00
_cell.angle_gamma   90.00
#
_symmetry.space_group_name_H-M   'P 1'
#
loop_
_entity.id
_entity.type
_entity.pdbx_description
1 polymer ?
#
loop_
_entity_poly.entity_id
_entity_poly.type
_entity_poly.pdbx_seq_one_letter_code
_entity_poly.pdbx_strand_id
1 'polypeptide(L)'
;MQDQLIDLLITGTVDTLLMVGASAFIAFLIGLPIAVILVSTSEHGIHPSQKINQALGWVINITRSVPFLILMVALIPLTRWIVGTSYGVWAAVVPLTIAAIPFFARIAEVSLREVDQGLIEAVQAMGCNRKQIIWHVLLPEALPGIVAGFTVTIVTMINSSAIAGAIGAGGLGDIAYRYGYQRFDMQIMLAVILVLIVLVMLVQATGDALAQQLDKRKV
;
A
#
# COMPACT_ATOMS: atom_id res chain seq x y z
N MET A 1 36.24 -5.41 1.90
CA MET A 1 35.19 -6.26 1.27
C MET A 1 33.93 -6.30 2.12
N GLN A 2 34.03 -6.59 3.44
CA GLN A 2 32.87 -6.56 4.34
C GLN A 2 32.23 -5.17 4.47
N ASP A 3 33.00 -4.11 4.63
CA ASP A 3 32.50 -2.74 4.75
C ASP A 3 31.73 -2.30 3.49
N GLN A 4 32.23 -2.67 2.31
CA GLN A 4 31.54 -2.38 1.04
C GLN A 4 30.20 -3.11 0.89
N LEU A 5 30.11 -4.35 1.41
CA LEU A 5 28.83 -5.08 1.43
C LEU A 5 27.84 -4.44 2.37
N ILE A 6 28.28 -4.01 3.55
CA ILE A 6 27.41 -3.34 4.53
C ILE A 6 26.88 -2.02 3.96
N ASP A 7 27.74 -1.18 3.39
CA ASP A 7 27.33 0.08 2.77
C ASP A 7 26.35 -0.13 1.61
N LEU A 8 26.57 -1.18 0.80
CA LEU A 8 25.68 -1.54 -0.29
C LEU A 8 24.28 -1.92 0.23
N LEU A 9 24.22 -2.77 1.27
CA LEU A 9 22.95 -3.21 1.88
C LEU A 9 22.24 -2.08 2.59
N ILE A 10 22.95 -1.20 3.29
CA ILE A 10 22.36 -0.02 3.95
C ILE A 10 21.74 0.90 2.89
N THR A 11 22.50 1.25 1.86
CA THR A 11 22.00 2.12 0.78
C THR A 11 20.79 1.50 0.11
N GLY A 12 20.83 0.22 -0.25
CA GLY A 12 19.70 -0.46 -0.86
C GLY A 12 18.47 -0.54 0.07
N THR A 13 18.69 -0.69 1.38
CA THR A 13 17.59 -0.68 2.36
C THR A 13 16.95 0.70 2.45
N VAL A 14 17.76 1.76 2.53
CA VAL A 14 17.26 3.15 2.56
C VAL A 14 16.49 3.47 1.28
N ASP A 15 17.00 3.12 0.12
CA ASP A 15 16.32 3.31 -1.17
C ASP A 15 14.98 2.58 -1.21
N THR A 16 14.93 1.33 -0.74
CA THR A 16 13.70 0.55 -0.66
C THR A 16 12.69 1.21 0.28
N LEU A 17 13.13 1.63 1.46
CA LEU A 17 12.28 2.31 2.44
C LEU A 17 11.75 3.65 1.92
N LEU A 18 12.58 4.43 1.22
CA LEU A 18 12.17 5.70 0.63
C LEU A 18 11.10 5.50 -0.44
N MET A 19 11.32 4.58 -1.40
CA MET A 19 10.34 4.37 -2.47
C MET A 19 9.03 3.78 -1.93
N VAL A 20 9.10 2.82 -1.01
CA VAL A 20 7.91 2.20 -0.41
C VAL A 20 7.20 3.19 0.51
N GLY A 21 7.92 3.89 1.38
CA GLY A 21 7.34 4.84 2.33
C GLY A 21 6.64 6.00 1.64
N ALA A 22 7.30 6.63 0.65
CA ALA A 22 6.69 7.72 -0.11
C ALA A 22 5.43 7.26 -0.86
N SER A 23 5.51 6.11 -1.54
CA SER A 23 4.38 5.57 -2.28
C SER A 23 3.23 5.13 -1.35
N ALA A 24 3.54 4.50 -0.21
CA ALA A 24 2.54 4.08 0.77
C ALA A 24 1.81 5.27 1.39
N PHE A 25 2.55 6.35 1.72
CA PHE A 25 1.95 7.57 2.25
C PHE A 25 0.93 8.18 1.27
N ILE A 26 1.29 8.30 0.00
CA ILE A 26 0.38 8.83 -1.03
C ILE A 26 -0.79 7.87 -1.24
N ALA A 27 -0.53 6.56 -1.25
CA ALA A 27 -1.57 5.55 -1.40
C ALA A 27 -2.57 5.58 -0.23
N PHE A 28 -2.12 5.83 0.99
CA PHE A 28 -2.99 6.04 2.15
C PHE A 28 -3.88 7.27 1.99
N LEU A 29 -3.28 8.42 1.65
CA LEU A 29 -4.00 9.69 1.52
C LEU A 29 -5.09 9.66 0.44
N ILE A 30 -4.87 8.93 -0.65
CA ILE A 30 -5.82 8.85 -1.76
C ILE A 30 -6.72 7.62 -1.62
N GLY A 31 -6.18 6.48 -1.22
CA GLY A 31 -6.90 5.21 -1.15
C GLY A 31 -7.95 5.17 -0.05
N LEU A 32 -7.67 5.76 1.14
CA LEU A 32 -8.64 5.80 2.23
C LEU A 32 -9.91 6.60 1.87
N PRO A 33 -9.83 7.82 1.34
CA PRO A 33 -11.01 8.52 0.83
C PRO A 33 -11.79 7.74 -0.24
N ILE A 34 -11.09 7.07 -1.15
CA ILE A 34 -11.75 6.23 -2.17
C ILE A 34 -12.51 5.08 -1.50
N ALA A 35 -11.93 4.41 -0.50
CA ALA A 35 -12.59 3.34 0.25
C ALA A 35 -13.85 3.85 0.98
N VAL A 36 -13.77 5.01 1.63
CA VAL A 36 -14.91 5.66 2.29
C VAL A 36 -16.01 5.98 1.27
N ILE A 37 -15.67 6.50 0.10
CA ILE A 37 -16.65 6.77 -0.97
C ILE A 37 -17.30 5.47 -1.44
N LEU A 38 -16.53 4.38 -1.65
CA LEU A 38 -17.08 3.09 -2.08
C LEU A 38 -18.08 2.54 -1.07
N VAL A 39 -17.76 2.56 0.22
CA VAL A 39 -18.67 2.07 1.26
C VAL A 39 -19.89 2.98 1.39
N SER A 40 -19.68 4.30 1.40
CA SER A 40 -20.76 5.27 1.53
C SER A 40 -21.76 5.23 0.37
N THR A 41 -21.28 4.91 -0.85
CA THR A 41 -22.11 4.86 -2.07
C THR A 41 -22.65 3.48 -2.40
N SER A 42 -22.35 2.45 -1.59
CA SER A 42 -22.91 1.11 -1.74
C SER A 42 -24.43 1.10 -1.54
N GLU A 43 -25.08 0.00 -1.91
CA GLU A 43 -26.55 -0.14 -1.89
C GLU A 43 -27.16 0.12 -0.51
N HIS A 44 -26.49 -0.34 0.56
CA HIS A 44 -26.88 -0.12 1.97
C HIS A 44 -25.99 0.93 2.65
N GLY A 45 -25.32 1.78 1.89
CA GLY A 45 -24.41 2.81 2.41
C GLY A 45 -25.14 4.07 2.88
N ILE A 46 -24.40 4.97 3.52
CA ILE A 46 -24.86 6.26 4.05
C ILE A 46 -25.40 7.20 2.96
N HIS A 47 -24.95 7.02 1.71
CA HIS A 47 -25.38 7.81 0.54
C HIS A 47 -25.39 6.94 -0.73
N PRO A 48 -26.40 6.06 -0.89
CA PRO A 48 -26.44 5.13 -2.01
C PRO A 48 -26.34 5.84 -3.36
N SER A 49 -25.35 5.44 -4.18
CA SER A 49 -25.17 5.93 -5.54
C SER A 49 -24.52 4.85 -6.40
N GLN A 50 -25.35 4.03 -7.02
CA GLN A 50 -24.91 2.88 -7.80
C GLN A 50 -23.93 3.27 -8.93
N LYS A 51 -24.16 4.42 -9.58
CA LYS A 51 -23.27 4.89 -10.67
C LYS A 51 -21.85 5.19 -10.18
N ILE A 52 -21.72 5.91 -9.07
CA ILE A 52 -20.39 6.26 -8.51
C ILE A 52 -19.70 4.99 -8.00
N ASN A 53 -20.42 4.14 -7.29
CA ASN A 53 -19.89 2.90 -6.75
C ASN A 53 -19.36 1.98 -7.86
N GLN A 54 -20.16 1.77 -8.92
CA GLN A 54 -19.76 0.96 -10.05
C GLN A 54 -18.56 1.55 -10.80
N ALA A 55 -18.59 2.86 -11.10
CA ALA A 55 -17.48 3.51 -11.83
C ALA A 55 -16.15 3.39 -11.06
N LEU A 56 -16.15 3.70 -9.76
CA LEU A 56 -14.94 3.53 -8.92
C LEU A 56 -14.52 2.07 -8.80
N GLY A 57 -15.48 1.16 -8.61
CA GLY A 57 -15.21 -0.28 -8.56
C GLY A 57 -14.57 -0.80 -9.84
N TRP A 58 -15.04 -0.35 -11.00
CA TRP A 58 -14.45 -0.70 -12.30
C TRP A 58 -13.00 -0.20 -12.43
N VAL A 59 -12.73 1.06 -12.11
CA VAL A 59 -11.37 1.63 -12.15
C VAL A 59 -10.41 0.83 -11.25
N ILE A 60 -10.83 0.56 -10.01
CA ILE A 60 -10.04 -0.22 -9.07
C ILE A 60 -9.75 -1.62 -9.60
N ASN A 61 -10.78 -2.31 -10.09
CA ASN A 61 -10.64 -3.68 -10.57
C ASN A 61 -9.74 -3.76 -11.82
N ILE A 62 -9.89 -2.82 -12.78
CA ILE A 62 -9.04 -2.76 -13.97
C ILE A 62 -7.57 -2.55 -13.56
N THR A 63 -7.29 -1.57 -12.71
CA THR A 63 -5.90 -1.28 -12.31
C THR A 63 -5.25 -2.47 -11.59
N ARG A 64 -6.01 -3.16 -10.73
CA ARG A 64 -5.53 -4.35 -10.00
C ARG A 64 -5.39 -5.60 -10.86
N SER A 65 -6.03 -5.64 -12.02
CA SER A 65 -5.92 -6.77 -12.95
C SER A 65 -4.62 -6.76 -13.75
N VAL A 66 -3.91 -5.63 -13.78
CA VAL A 66 -2.65 -5.51 -14.51
C VAL A 66 -1.49 -5.95 -13.60
N PRO A 67 -0.67 -6.95 -14.01
CA PRO A 67 0.53 -7.31 -13.27
C PRO A 67 1.46 -6.10 -13.09
N PHE A 68 2.03 -5.95 -11.87
CA PHE A 68 2.83 -4.76 -11.52
C PHE A 68 3.96 -4.48 -12.51
N LEU A 69 4.68 -5.52 -12.96
CA LEU A 69 5.74 -5.39 -13.95
C LEU A 69 5.25 -4.72 -15.25
N ILE A 70 4.09 -5.14 -15.75
CA ILE A 70 3.50 -4.60 -16.97
C ILE A 70 3.02 -3.17 -16.75
N LEU A 71 2.38 -2.92 -15.61
CA LEU A 71 1.94 -1.58 -15.23
C LEU A 71 3.12 -0.61 -15.16
N MET A 72 4.22 -1.02 -14.53
CA MET A 72 5.42 -0.21 -14.40
C MET A 72 6.00 0.18 -15.77
N VAL A 73 6.10 -0.77 -16.70
CA VAL A 73 6.59 -0.52 -18.06
C VAL A 73 5.63 0.40 -18.83
N ALA A 74 4.33 0.16 -18.73
CA ALA A 74 3.31 1.00 -19.37
C ALA A 74 3.32 2.45 -18.85
N LEU A 75 3.70 2.66 -17.59
CA LEU A 75 3.76 3.97 -16.97
C LEU A 75 5.07 4.73 -17.20
N ILE A 76 6.05 4.18 -17.93
CA ILE A 76 7.32 4.86 -18.23
C ILE A 76 7.11 6.27 -18.80
N PRO A 77 6.22 6.51 -19.81
CA PRO A 77 6.01 7.85 -20.34
C PRO A 77 5.48 8.83 -19.29
N LEU A 78 4.54 8.38 -18.44
CA LEU A 78 3.97 9.18 -17.35
C LEU A 78 5.04 9.49 -16.29
N THR A 79 5.82 8.50 -15.91
CA THR A 79 6.91 8.64 -14.94
C THR A 79 7.93 9.67 -15.41
N ARG A 80 8.34 9.62 -16.70
CA ARG A 80 9.24 10.61 -17.29
C ARG A 80 8.65 12.02 -17.29
N TRP A 81 7.37 12.11 -17.53
CA TRP A 81 6.69 13.42 -17.51
C TRP A 81 6.64 14.03 -16.13
N ILE A 82 6.43 13.22 -15.07
CA ILE A 82 6.33 13.70 -13.68
C ILE A 82 7.71 13.94 -13.05
N VAL A 83 8.64 12.98 -13.21
CA VAL A 83 9.93 12.93 -12.50
C VAL A 83 11.11 13.38 -13.39
N GLY A 84 10.93 13.42 -14.71
CA GLY A 84 11.99 13.72 -15.66
C GLY A 84 12.86 12.52 -16.05
N THR A 85 12.77 11.41 -15.33
CA THR A 85 13.51 10.16 -15.59
C THR A 85 12.62 8.94 -15.41
N SER A 86 13.01 7.81 -15.96
CA SER A 86 12.36 6.51 -15.75
C SER A 86 13.17 5.57 -14.85
N TYR A 87 14.28 6.03 -14.30
CA TYR A 87 15.19 5.24 -13.47
C TYR A 87 15.36 5.89 -12.09
N GLY A 88 15.73 5.06 -11.10
CA GLY A 88 16.00 5.48 -9.74
C GLY A 88 14.77 5.48 -8.82
N VAL A 89 15.02 5.71 -7.54
CA VAL A 89 14.05 5.61 -6.43
C VAL A 89 12.79 6.44 -6.70
N TRP A 90 12.94 7.70 -7.06
CA TRP A 90 11.81 8.61 -7.29
C TRP A 90 10.97 8.26 -8.51
N ALA A 91 11.59 7.69 -9.54
CA ALA A 91 10.87 7.18 -10.70
C ALA A 91 9.96 5.99 -10.33
N ALA A 92 10.43 5.10 -9.44
CA ALA A 92 9.65 3.96 -8.98
C ALA A 92 8.45 4.37 -8.10
N VAL A 93 8.50 5.51 -7.42
CA VAL A 93 7.37 6.01 -6.59
C VAL A 93 6.10 6.16 -7.42
N VAL A 94 6.17 6.59 -8.68
CA VAL A 94 4.99 6.79 -9.53
C VAL A 94 4.22 5.48 -9.77
N PRO A 95 4.81 4.44 -10.36
CA PRO A 95 4.08 3.19 -10.62
C PRO A 95 3.71 2.44 -9.34
N LEU A 96 4.56 2.48 -8.29
CA LEU A 96 4.22 1.89 -7.00
C LEU A 96 2.98 2.55 -6.39
N THR A 97 2.89 3.87 -6.42
CA THR A 97 1.73 4.60 -5.92
C THR A 97 0.46 4.26 -6.70
N ILE A 98 0.53 4.26 -8.05
CA ILE A 98 -0.62 3.95 -8.91
C ILE A 98 -1.12 2.52 -8.67
N ALA A 99 -0.23 1.57 -8.41
CA ALA A 99 -0.60 0.20 -8.05
C ALA A 99 -1.18 0.10 -6.63
N ALA A 100 -0.59 0.82 -5.68
CA ALA A 100 -0.94 0.72 -4.26
C ALA A 100 -2.28 1.38 -3.92
N ILE A 101 -2.65 2.50 -4.56
CA ILE A 101 -3.92 3.21 -4.30
C ILE A 101 -5.13 2.27 -4.41
N PRO A 102 -5.40 1.61 -5.55
CA PRO A 102 -6.56 0.73 -5.69
C PRO A 102 -6.45 -0.53 -4.83
N PHE A 103 -5.25 -1.02 -4.56
CA PHE A 103 -5.02 -2.16 -3.68
C PHE A 103 -5.40 -1.82 -2.25
N PHE A 104 -4.89 -0.73 -1.70
CA PHE A 104 -5.23 -0.27 -0.35
C PHE A 104 -6.70 0.13 -0.24
N ALA A 105 -7.24 0.86 -1.22
CA ALA A 105 -8.65 1.26 -1.22
C ALA A 105 -9.57 0.04 -1.10
N ARG A 106 -9.26 -1.07 -1.76
CA ARG A 106 -10.05 -2.30 -1.69
C ARG A 106 -9.95 -2.99 -0.33
N ILE A 107 -8.75 -3.03 0.27
CA ILE A 107 -8.57 -3.62 1.61
C ILE A 107 -9.27 -2.76 2.66
N ALA A 108 -9.10 -1.45 2.60
CA ALA A 108 -9.77 -0.52 3.52
C ALA A 108 -11.30 -0.57 3.37
N GLU A 109 -11.81 -0.75 2.15
CA GLU A 109 -13.25 -0.96 1.91
C GLU A 109 -13.77 -2.19 2.64
N VAL A 110 -13.02 -3.31 2.64
CA VAL A 110 -13.41 -4.51 3.39
C VAL A 110 -13.53 -4.20 4.87
N SER A 111 -12.52 -3.58 5.47
CA SER A 111 -12.53 -3.21 6.89
C SER A 111 -13.68 -2.24 7.25
N LEU A 112 -13.98 -1.29 6.37
CA LEU A 112 -15.12 -0.36 6.57
C LEU A 112 -16.47 -1.06 6.47
N ARG A 113 -16.59 -2.13 5.67
CA ARG A 113 -17.83 -2.92 5.54
C ARG A 113 -18.07 -3.86 6.73
N GLU A 114 -17.07 -4.15 7.52
CA GLU A 114 -17.15 -4.97 8.74
C GLU A 114 -17.76 -4.20 9.93
N VAL A 115 -17.93 -2.89 9.80
CA VAL A 115 -18.60 -2.07 10.84
C VAL A 115 -20.07 -2.46 10.91
N ASP A 116 -20.56 -2.67 12.14
CA ASP A 116 -21.94 -3.11 12.39
C ASP A 116 -22.96 -2.13 11.83
N GLN A 117 -23.89 -2.62 11.01
CA GLN A 117 -24.94 -1.83 10.39
C GLN A 117 -25.91 -1.24 11.43
N GLY A 118 -26.20 -2.00 12.50
CA GLY A 118 -27.05 -1.52 13.58
C GLY A 118 -26.48 -0.32 14.31
N LEU A 119 -25.13 -0.23 14.43
CA LEU A 119 -24.48 0.95 14.96
C LEU A 119 -24.69 2.18 14.05
N ILE A 120 -24.59 1.99 12.74
CA ILE A 120 -24.82 3.07 11.76
C ILE A 120 -26.27 3.53 11.79
N GLU A 121 -27.23 2.59 11.85
CA GLU A 121 -28.66 2.90 11.93
C GLU A 121 -29.02 3.62 13.24
N ALA A 122 -28.44 3.21 14.36
CA ALA A 122 -28.66 3.86 15.65
C ALA A 122 -28.24 5.34 15.65
N VAL A 123 -27.04 5.66 15.10
CA VAL A 123 -26.58 7.05 15.04
C VAL A 123 -27.32 7.88 14.00
N GLN A 124 -27.85 7.25 12.94
CA GLN A 124 -28.76 7.90 12.00
C GLN A 124 -30.09 8.27 12.67
N ALA A 125 -30.67 7.36 13.46
CA ALA A 125 -31.88 7.61 14.23
C ALA A 125 -31.72 8.73 15.26
N MET A 126 -30.51 8.93 15.81
CA MET A 126 -30.16 10.07 16.67
C MET A 126 -30.00 11.41 15.91
N GLY A 127 -30.16 11.42 14.58
CA GLY A 127 -30.08 12.64 13.77
C GLY A 127 -28.65 13.05 13.37
N CYS A 128 -27.64 12.16 13.50
CA CYS A 128 -26.29 12.45 13.05
C CYS A 128 -26.22 12.69 11.54
N ASN A 129 -25.49 13.71 11.13
CA ASN A 129 -25.25 13.96 9.72
C ASN A 129 -24.20 12.99 9.15
N ARG A 130 -24.16 12.87 7.81
CA ARG A 130 -23.27 11.93 7.10
C ARG A 130 -21.79 12.07 7.47
N LYS A 131 -21.31 13.32 7.62
CA LYS A 131 -19.91 13.57 8.01
C LYS A 131 -19.65 13.09 9.43
N GLN A 132 -20.57 13.31 10.35
CA GLN A 132 -20.47 12.83 11.73
C GLN A 132 -20.40 11.31 11.78
N ILE A 133 -21.24 10.61 11.02
CA ILE A 133 -21.22 9.14 10.93
C ILE A 133 -19.89 8.64 10.44
N ILE A 134 -19.35 9.22 9.35
CA ILE A 134 -18.05 8.80 8.79
C ILE A 134 -16.90 9.03 9.79
N TRP A 135 -16.80 10.23 10.36
CA TRP A 135 -15.64 10.60 11.18
C TRP A 135 -15.70 10.08 12.61
N HIS A 136 -16.88 9.94 13.20
CA HIS A 136 -17.01 9.56 14.62
C HIS A 136 -17.42 8.09 14.84
N VAL A 137 -17.91 7.42 13.80
CA VAL A 137 -18.37 6.04 13.90
C VAL A 137 -17.61 5.14 12.91
N LEU A 138 -17.78 5.36 11.61
CA LEU A 138 -17.28 4.46 10.58
C LEU A 138 -15.74 4.31 10.59
N LEU A 139 -15.03 5.44 10.54
CA LEU A 139 -13.58 5.43 10.54
C LEU A 139 -12.96 4.93 11.86
N PRO A 140 -13.39 5.41 13.04
CA PRO A 140 -12.85 4.94 14.31
C PRO A 140 -13.10 3.46 14.58
N GLU A 141 -14.27 2.94 14.19
CA GLU A 141 -14.63 1.54 14.37
C GLU A 141 -13.86 0.60 13.43
N ALA A 142 -13.62 1.05 12.19
CA ALA A 142 -12.84 0.31 11.20
C ALA A 142 -11.31 0.48 11.36
N LEU A 143 -10.84 1.38 12.24
CA LEU A 143 -9.43 1.78 12.30
C LEU A 143 -8.46 0.60 12.52
N PRO A 144 -8.73 -0.39 13.39
CA PRO A 144 -7.84 -1.55 13.55
C PRO A 144 -7.68 -2.32 12.23
N GLY A 145 -8.76 -2.56 11.52
CA GLY A 145 -8.75 -3.24 10.22
C GLY A 145 -8.07 -2.42 9.12
N ILE A 146 -8.26 -1.10 9.12
CA ILE A 146 -7.58 -0.18 8.19
C ILE A 146 -6.07 -0.23 8.40
N VAL A 147 -5.60 -0.21 9.65
CA VAL A 147 -4.16 -0.28 10.00
C VAL A 147 -3.58 -1.63 9.59
N ALA A 148 -4.26 -2.73 9.91
CA ALA A 148 -3.85 -4.07 9.47
C ALA A 148 -3.77 -4.16 7.93
N GLY A 149 -4.79 -3.66 7.22
CA GLY A 149 -4.83 -3.62 5.76
C GLY A 149 -3.75 -2.73 5.14
N PHE A 150 -3.40 -1.62 5.79
CA PHE A 150 -2.30 -0.77 5.35
C PHE A 150 -0.95 -1.46 5.53
N THR A 151 -0.76 -2.22 6.61
CA THR A 151 0.44 -3.05 6.84
C THR A 151 0.61 -4.08 5.72
N VAL A 152 -0.44 -4.81 5.36
CA VAL A 152 -0.44 -5.75 4.23
C VAL A 152 -0.08 -5.03 2.92
N THR A 153 -0.57 -3.81 2.74
CA THR A 153 -0.25 -3.00 1.56
C THR A 153 1.24 -2.67 1.51
N ILE A 154 1.84 -2.22 2.63
CA ILE A 154 3.29 -1.91 2.70
C ILE A 154 4.12 -3.17 2.39
N VAL A 155 3.79 -4.32 2.96
CA VAL A 155 4.48 -5.59 2.68
C VAL A 155 4.39 -5.95 1.19
N THR A 156 3.21 -5.79 0.60
CA THR A 156 3.02 -6.02 -0.86
C THR A 156 3.86 -5.04 -1.69
N MET A 157 3.99 -3.79 -1.24
CA MET A 157 4.81 -2.78 -1.92
C MET A 157 6.31 -3.09 -1.81
N ILE A 158 6.79 -3.64 -0.69
CA ILE A 158 8.19 -4.12 -0.57
C ILE A 158 8.45 -5.18 -1.64
N ASN A 159 7.54 -6.15 -1.82
CA ASN A 159 7.68 -7.16 -2.87
C ASN A 159 7.67 -6.53 -4.28
N SER A 160 6.79 -5.56 -4.53
CA SER A 160 6.73 -4.85 -5.81
C SER A 160 7.98 -4.00 -6.05
N SER A 161 8.57 -3.41 -5.00
CA SER A 161 9.81 -2.63 -5.09
C SER A 161 11.01 -3.47 -5.51
N ALA A 162 11.03 -4.76 -5.14
CA ALA A 162 12.06 -5.68 -5.62
C ALA A 162 11.99 -5.89 -7.14
N ILE A 163 10.77 -5.97 -7.71
CA ILE A 163 10.57 -6.02 -9.17
C ILE A 163 10.99 -4.70 -9.81
N ALA A 164 10.63 -3.57 -9.21
CA ALA A 164 11.03 -2.25 -9.68
C ALA A 164 12.57 -2.10 -9.68
N GLY A 165 13.23 -2.60 -8.63
CA GLY A 165 14.69 -2.64 -8.53
C GLY A 165 15.35 -3.37 -9.67
N ALA A 166 14.84 -4.54 -10.07
CA ALA A 166 15.37 -5.32 -11.19
C ALA A 166 15.30 -4.56 -12.53
N ILE A 167 14.46 -3.53 -12.66
CA ILE A 167 14.33 -2.70 -13.87
C ILE A 167 15.06 -1.34 -13.72
N GLY A 168 15.81 -1.15 -12.63
CA GLY A 168 16.65 0.03 -12.45
C GLY A 168 16.10 1.10 -11.52
N ALA A 169 15.17 0.75 -10.62
CA ALA A 169 14.68 1.63 -9.56
C ALA A 169 15.69 1.82 -8.42
N GLY A 170 16.69 0.96 -8.30
CA GLY A 170 17.56 0.90 -7.13
C GLY A 170 16.98 0.02 -6.01
N GLY A 171 17.51 0.17 -4.80
CA GLY A 171 17.07 -0.58 -3.63
C GLY A 171 17.58 -2.02 -3.57
N LEU A 172 17.05 -2.78 -2.61
CA LEU A 172 17.48 -4.17 -2.37
C LEU A 172 17.20 -5.08 -3.57
N GLY A 173 16.15 -4.82 -4.34
CA GLY A 173 15.83 -5.59 -5.54
C GLY A 173 16.86 -5.44 -6.65
N ASP A 174 17.40 -4.24 -6.83
CA ASP A 174 18.48 -3.97 -7.79
C ASP A 174 19.77 -4.67 -7.38
N ILE A 175 20.10 -4.67 -6.08
CA ILE A 175 21.27 -5.38 -5.54
C ILE A 175 21.14 -6.88 -5.78
N ALA A 176 19.98 -7.46 -5.43
CA ALA A 176 19.70 -8.86 -5.67
C ALA A 176 19.85 -9.24 -7.15
N TYR A 177 19.35 -8.40 -8.05
CA TYR A 177 19.38 -8.65 -9.48
C TYR A 177 20.82 -8.51 -10.05
N ARG A 178 21.49 -7.37 -9.79
CA ARG A 178 22.82 -7.10 -10.39
C ARG A 178 23.94 -7.97 -9.81
N TYR A 179 23.95 -8.16 -8.50
CA TYR A 179 25.03 -8.91 -7.85
C TYR A 179 24.65 -10.39 -7.67
N GLY A 180 23.45 -10.65 -7.13
CA GLY A 180 23.01 -12.00 -6.84
C GLY A 180 22.73 -12.81 -8.10
N TYR A 181 21.92 -12.27 -9.03
CA TYR A 181 21.51 -13.00 -10.23
C TYR A 181 22.51 -12.87 -11.38
N GLN A 182 22.90 -11.65 -11.79
CA GLN A 182 23.76 -11.47 -12.96
C GLN A 182 25.22 -11.87 -12.72
N ARG A 183 25.73 -11.67 -11.50
CA ARG A 183 27.12 -12.03 -11.13
C ARG A 183 27.21 -13.36 -10.40
N PHE A 184 26.10 -14.02 -10.13
CA PHE A 184 26.02 -15.29 -9.39
C PHE A 184 26.67 -15.23 -7.99
N ASP A 185 26.67 -14.05 -7.35
CA ASP A 185 27.17 -13.88 -5.99
C ASP A 185 26.10 -14.31 -4.98
N MET A 186 26.23 -15.58 -4.56
CA MET A 186 25.29 -16.18 -3.61
C MET A 186 25.37 -15.54 -2.23
N GLN A 187 26.50 -14.99 -1.82
CA GLN A 187 26.66 -14.34 -0.51
C GLN A 187 25.82 -13.07 -0.47
N ILE A 188 25.90 -12.24 -1.50
CA ILE A 188 25.10 -11.02 -1.61
C ILE A 188 23.61 -11.36 -1.73
N MET A 189 23.25 -12.38 -2.52
CA MET A 189 21.86 -12.82 -2.64
C MET A 189 21.27 -13.22 -1.30
N LEU A 190 21.97 -14.07 -0.52
CA LEU A 190 21.51 -14.49 0.80
C LEU A 190 21.43 -13.31 1.79
N ALA A 191 22.40 -12.39 1.75
CA ALA A 191 22.38 -11.20 2.58
C ALA A 191 21.16 -10.32 2.29
N VAL A 192 20.84 -10.07 1.01
CA VAL A 192 19.63 -9.31 0.61
C VAL A 192 18.35 -10.02 1.07
N ILE A 193 18.25 -11.34 0.89
CA ILE A 193 17.10 -12.12 1.34
C ILE A 193 16.91 -11.97 2.85
N LEU A 194 17.96 -12.08 3.65
CA LEU A 194 17.90 -11.92 5.11
C LEU A 194 17.44 -10.51 5.49
N VAL A 195 17.97 -9.48 4.85
CA VAL A 195 17.56 -8.08 5.10
C VAL A 195 16.08 -7.88 4.76
N LEU A 196 15.60 -8.41 3.62
CA LEU A 196 14.19 -8.34 3.23
C LEU A 196 13.28 -9.07 4.22
N ILE A 197 13.66 -10.25 4.68
CA ILE A 197 12.90 -11.00 5.70
C ILE A 197 12.78 -10.17 6.98
N VAL A 198 13.89 -9.64 7.48
CA VAL A 198 13.90 -8.81 8.70
C VAL A 198 13.03 -7.56 8.50
N LEU A 199 13.17 -6.87 7.38
CA LEU A 199 12.39 -5.68 7.06
C LEU A 199 10.89 -5.96 7.04
N VAL A 200 10.46 -7.02 6.35
CA VAL A 200 9.05 -7.41 6.27
C VAL A 200 8.52 -7.83 7.64
N MET A 201 9.29 -8.60 8.42
CA MET A 201 8.90 -9.01 9.78
C MET A 201 8.74 -7.80 10.71
N LEU A 202 9.63 -6.81 10.63
CA LEU A 202 9.52 -5.57 11.43
C LEU A 202 8.28 -4.76 11.05
N VAL A 203 8.02 -4.60 9.77
CA VAL A 203 6.80 -3.91 9.28
C VAL A 203 5.54 -4.65 9.75
N GLN A 204 5.51 -5.98 9.61
CA GLN A 204 4.37 -6.78 10.03
C GLN A 204 4.17 -6.70 11.56
N ALA A 205 5.21 -6.90 12.35
CA ALA A 205 5.12 -6.87 13.81
C ALA A 205 4.67 -5.50 14.33
N THR A 206 5.19 -4.40 13.75
CA THR A 206 4.76 -3.04 14.14
C THR A 206 3.32 -2.76 13.75
N GLY A 207 2.90 -3.17 12.56
CA GLY A 207 1.53 -3.01 12.09
C GLY A 207 0.52 -3.80 12.92
N ASP A 208 0.84 -5.06 13.22
CA ASP A 208 -0.01 -5.93 14.05
C ASP A 208 -0.14 -5.37 15.48
N ALA A 209 0.97 -4.90 16.07
CA ALA A 209 0.94 -4.28 17.39
C ALA A 209 0.07 -3.01 17.41
N LEU A 210 0.18 -2.15 16.39
CA LEU A 210 -0.65 -0.95 16.26
C LEU A 210 -2.12 -1.30 16.07
N ALA A 211 -2.44 -2.25 15.21
CA ALA A 211 -3.81 -2.70 15.00
C ALA A 211 -4.44 -3.26 16.28
N GLN A 212 -3.68 -4.07 17.05
CA GLN A 212 -4.14 -4.62 18.31
C GLN A 212 -4.36 -3.56 19.39
N GLN A 213 -3.53 -2.52 19.46
CA GLN A 213 -3.70 -1.40 20.41
C GLN A 213 -4.94 -0.57 20.11
N LEU A 214 -5.32 -0.47 18.83
CA LEU A 214 -6.49 0.28 18.38
C LEU A 214 -7.79 -0.52 18.48
N ASP A 215 -7.71 -1.84 18.64
CA ASP A 215 -8.86 -2.73 18.75
C ASP A 215 -9.49 -2.62 20.15
N LYS A 216 -10.59 -1.87 20.25
CA LYS A 216 -11.38 -1.67 21.46
C LYS A 216 -12.37 -2.81 21.77
N ARG A 217 -12.48 -3.80 20.87
CA ARG A 217 -13.41 -4.93 21.00
C ARG A 217 -12.87 -6.03 21.94
N LYS A 218 -11.59 -5.95 22.32
CA LYS A 218 -10.97 -6.84 23.31
C LYS A 218 -11.23 -6.26 24.70
N VAL A 219 -12.41 -6.59 25.26
CA VAL A 219 -12.69 -6.54 26.70
C VAL A 219 -13.04 -7.94 27.14
#